data_d2e1065d7f8b7ca9347da658f01fb368
#
_entry.id   d2e1065d7f8b7ca9347da658f01fb368
#
_cell.length_a   1.000
_cell.length_b   1.000
_cell.length_c   1.000
_cell.angle_alpha   90.00
_cell.angle_beta   90.00
_cell.angle_gamma   90.00
#
_symmetry.space_group_name_H-M   'P 1'
#
loop_
_entity.id
_entity.type
_entity.pdbx_description
1 polymer ?
#
loop_
_entity_poly.entity_id
_entity_poly.type
_entity_poly.pdbx_seq_one_letter_code
_entity_poly.pdbx_strand_id
1 'polypeptide(L)'
;MKRRDFIAKGGLVGAGVVGVAALSGCEEKKEVAAPAVVADRIEIAMVSTWPRDFPGLGTGAQRFAQRLSDVSDGRIQVTYYAAGERVGAFDSFDAVASGNAQAYHAADYYWKGKHAGWAY
;
A
#
# COMPACT_ATOMS: atom_id res chain seq x y z
N MET A 1 27.26 30.89 -17.25
CA MET A 1 27.56 30.17 -18.51
C MET A 1 26.49 29.12 -18.73
N LYS A 2 25.62 29.34 -19.74
CA LYS A 2 24.45 28.48 -20.00
C LYS A 2 24.84 27.41 -21.01
N ARG A 3 24.53 26.16 -20.68
CA ARG A 3 24.87 24.94 -21.47
C ARG A 3 24.21 24.83 -22.87
N ARG A 4 23.61 25.91 -23.37
CA ARG A 4 22.81 25.90 -24.61
C ARG A 4 23.55 26.42 -25.84
N ASP A 5 24.79 26.91 -25.71
CA ASP A 5 25.50 27.60 -26.80
C ASP A 5 26.51 26.71 -27.55
N PHE A 6 26.56 25.42 -27.29
CA PHE A 6 27.55 24.51 -27.88
C PHE A 6 27.11 23.82 -29.17
N ILE A 7 25.87 23.98 -29.62
CA ILE A 7 25.33 23.24 -30.79
C ILE A 7 25.22 24.12 -32.05
N ALA A 8 25.62 25.37 -32.02
CA ALA A 8 25.34 26.32 -33.11
C ALA A 8 26.56 26.73 -33.99
N LYS A 9 27.68 26.03 -34.01
CA LYS A 9 28.78 26.34 -34.92
C LYS A 9 29.54 25.10 -35.40
N GLY A 10 29.22 24.67 -36.59
CA GLY A 10 30.01 23.70 -37.39
C GLY A 10 29.20 23.28 -38.61
N GLY A 11 29.24 23.94 -39.58
CA GLY A 11 29.92 24.30 -40.77
C GLY A 11 29.69 23.31 -41.90
N LEU A 12 28.93 23.79 -42.95
CA LEU A 12 28.83 23.17 -44.27
C LEU A 12 30.22 22.80 -44.82
N VAL A 13 30.36 21.66 -45.55
CA VAL A 13 30.94 21.50 -46.88
C VAL A 13 30.86 20.02 -47.29
N GLY A 14 30.38 19.75 -48.51
CA GLY A 14 30.80 18.55 -49.27
C GLY A 14 29.67 17.76 -49.96
N ALA A 15 29.45 18.07 -51.18
CA ALA A 15 28.61 17.33 -52.13
C ALA A 15 29.18 15.94 -52.43
N GLY A 16 28.29 14.95 -52.66
CA GLY A 16 28.68 13.80 -53.49
C GLY A 16 27.99 12.47 -53.16
N VAL A 17 27.12 12.06 -54.09
CA VAL A 17 26.89 10.67 -54.55
C VAL A 17 25.96 9.77 -53.76
N VAL A 18 24.75 9.64 -54.28
CA VAL A 18 23.92 8.43 -54.53
C VAL A 18 24.39 7.15 -53.84
N GLY A 19 23.50 6.60 -53.01
CA GLY A 19 23.66 5.21 -52.52
C GLY A 19 22.60 4.79 -51.52
N VAL A 20 21.60 4.09 -52.01
CA VAL A 20 20.83 3.04 -51.35
C VAL A 20 20.14 3.40 -50.03
N ALA A 21 18.84 3.54 -50.12
CA ALA A 21 17.89 3.45 -48.99
C ALA A 21 18.07 2.13 -48.24
N ALA A 22 18.68 2.20 -47.08
CA ALA A 22 18.47 1.22 -46.04
C ALA A 22 17.41 1.81 -45.09
N LEU A 23 16.18 1.38 -45.26
CA LEU A 23 15.10 1.56 -44.30
C LEU A 23 15.45 0.75 -43.05
N SER A 24 16.26 1.33 -42.18
CA SER A 24 16.39 0.84 -40.84
C SER A 24 15.08 1.18 -40.13
N GLY A 25 14.11 0.27 -40.23
CA GLY A 25 12.96 0.27 -39.37
C GLY A 25 13.47 0.23 -37.93
N CYS A 26 13.34 1.33 -37.22
CA CYS A 26 13.30 1.27 -35.76
C CYS A 26 12.11 0.39 -35.41
N GLU A 27 12.39 -0.87 -35.25
CA GLU A 27 11.47 -1.79 -34.57
C GLU A 27 11.38 -1.28 -33.16
N GLU A 28 10.34 -0.50 -32.90
CA GLU A 28 9.92 -0.12 -31.56
C GLU A 28 9.71 -1.43 -30.81
N LYS A 29 10.70 -1.85 -30.01
CA LYS A 29 10.55 -2.94 -29.07
C LYS A 29 9.38 -2.54 -28.19
N LYS A 30 8.21 -3.07 -28.52
CA LYS A 30 7.08 -3.09 -27.62
C LYS A 30 7.59 -3.77 -26.36
N GLU A 31 7.93 -2.97 -25.36
CA GLU A 31 8.24 -3.46 -24.02
C GLU A 31 7.01 -4.22 -23.59
N VAL A 32 7.09 -5.55 -23.67
CA VAL A 32 6.06 -6.43 -23.15
C VAL A 32 6.09 -6.17 -21.66
N ALA A 33 5.15 -5.35 -21.20
CA ALA A 33 4.95 -5.13 -19.76
C ALA A 33 4.90 -6.52 -19.13
N ALA A 34 5.83 -6.78 -18.22
CA ALA A 34 5.81 -8.02 -17.45
C ALA A 34 4.38 -8.22 -16.90
N PRO A 35 3.81 -9.42 -16.98
CA PRO A 35 2.47 -9.65 -16.48
C PRO A 35 2.43 -9.12 -15.05
N ALA A 36 1.50 -8.20 -14.79
CA ALA A 36 1.28 -7.67 -13.46
C ALA A 36 1.04 -8.90 -12.57
N VAL A 37 1.98 -9.20 -11.69
CA VAL A 37 1.78 -10.19 -10.65
C VAL A 37 0.64 -9.62 -9.83
N VAL A 38 -0.56 -10.14 -10.02
CA VAL A 38 -1.70 -9.86 -9.15
C VAL A 38 -1.33 -10.50 -7.82
N ALA A 39 -0.63 -9.75 -6.98
CA ALA A 39 -0.35 -10.17 -5.62
C ALA A 39 -1.73 -10.34 -4.95
N ASP A 40 -1.99 -11.54 -4.42
CA ASP A 40 -3.22 -11.82 -3.70
C ASP A 40 -3.44 -10.72 -2.65
N ARG A 41 -4.61 -10.07 -2.74
CA ARG A 41 -4.99 -9.03 -1.79
C ARG A 41 -5.29 -9.68 -0.45
N ILE A 42 -4.72 -9.17 0.61
CA ILE A 42 -4.95 -9.62 1.99
C ILE A 42 -6.02 -8.70 2.59
N GLU A 43 -7.17 -9.28 2.92
CA GLU A 43 -8.26 -8.59 3.61
C GLU A 43 -8.16 -8.84 5.12
N ILE A 44 -8.12 -7.77 5.91
CA ILE A 44 -8.03 -7.82 7.37
C ILE A 44 -9.24 -7.11 7.96
N ALA A 45 -10.08 -7.83 8.67
CA ALA A 45 -11.09 -7.24 9.53
C ALA A 45 -10.44 -6.93 10.89
N MET A 46 -10.34 -5.65 11.24
CA MET A 46 -9.80 -5.18 12.52
C MET A 46 -10.92 -4.63 13.39
N VAL A 47 -11.15 -5.26 14.51
CA VAL A 47 -12.16 -4.84 15.51
C VAL A 47 -11.52 -4.03 16.63
N SER A 48 -12.24 -3.12 17.26
CA SER A 48 -11.71 -2.23 18.30
C SER A 48 -12.61 -2.22 19.54
N THR A 49 -12.00 -2.00 20.70
CA THR A 49 -12.73 -1.76 21.95
C THR A 49 -13.20 -0.31 22.10
N TRP A 50 -12.75 0.61 21.23
CA TRP A 50 -13.10 2.03 21.31
C TRP A 50 -14.09 2.44 20.24
N PRO A 51 -14.91 3.45 20.56
CA PRO A 51 -15.80 4.05 19.56
C PRO A 51 -15.04 4.62 18.36
N ARG A 52 -15.73 4.75 17.24
CA ARG A 52 -15.21 5.44 16.05
C ARG A 52 -14.88 6.89 16.43
N ASP A 53 -13.76 7.38 15.89
CA ASP A 53 -13.27 8.74 16.10
C ASP A 53 -12.94 9.10 17.56
N PHE A 54 -12.89 8.11 18.46
CA PHE A 54 -12.44 8.38 19.83
C PHE A 54 -11.02 8.95 19.81
N PRO A 55 -10.78 10.13 20.45
CA PRO A 55 -9.51 10.81 20.37
C PRO A 55 -8.32 9.94 20.79
N GLY A 56 -7.30 9.88 19.95
CA GLY A 56 -6.10 9.10 20.17
C GLY A 56 -6.27 7.61 19.84
N LEU A 57 -7.18 6.92 20.52
CA LEU A 57 -7.32 5.47 20.40
C LEU A 57 -8.11 5.06 19.15
N GLY A 58 -9.34 5.52 19.00
CA GLY A 58 -10.14 5.20 17.81
C GLY A 58 -9.55 5.81 16.53
N THR A 59 -9.18 7.10 16.58
CA THR A 59 -8.54 7.78 15.44
C THR A 59 -7.16 7.20 15.11
N GLY A 60 -6.41 6.76 16.12
CA GLY A 60 -5.12 6.10 15.93
C GLY A 60 -5.24 4.79 15.16
N ALA A 61 -6.20 3.94 15.56
CA ALA A 61 -6.49 2.68 14.89
C ALA A 61 -6.94 2.87 13.43
N GLN A 62 -7.81 3.85 13.17
CA GLN A 62 -8.25 4.19 11.80
C GLN A 62 -7.07 4.63 10.93
N ARG A 63 -6.18 5.50 11.45
CA ARG A 63 -4.97 5.92 10.75
C ARG A 63 -4.02 4.76 10.49
N PHE A 64 -3.86 3.86 11.44
CA PHE A 64 -3.04 2.66 11.29
C PHE A 64 -3.58 1.77 10.16
N ALA A 65 -4.90 1.51 10.13
CA ALA A 65 -5.56 0.76 9.07
C ALA A 65 -5.30 1.38 7.69
N GLN A 66 -5.49 2.70 7.57
CA GLN A 66 -5.23 3.43 6.32
C GLN A 66 -3.74 3.33 5.90
N ARG A 67 -2.83 3.55 6.85
CA ARG A 67 -1.38 3.47 6.58
C ARG A 67 -0.95 2.11 6.06
N LEU A 68 -1.49 1.02 6.60
CA LEU A 68 -1.19 -0.33 6.11
C LEU A 68 -1.60 -0.49 4.64
N SER A 69 -2.77 0.01 4.27
CA SER A 69 -3.22 0.00 2.88
C SER A 69 -2.30 0.84 1.98
N ASP A 70 -1.92 2.03 2.44
CA ASP A 70 -1.07 2.95 1.67
C ASP A 70 0.34 2.37 1.45
N VAL A 71 1.01 1.89 2.51
CA VAL A 71 2.39 1.39 2.42
C VAL A 71 2.49 0.04 1.71
N SER A 72 1.39 -0.70 1.62
CA SER A 72 1.32 -1.97 0.91
C SER A 72 0.90 -1.81 -0.56
N ASP A 73 0.72 -0.58 -1.04
CA ASP A 73 0.16 -0.29 -2.36
C ASP A 73 -1.17 -1.03 -2.60
N GLY A 74 -2.04 -1.03 -1.59
CA GLY A 74 -3.35 -1.66 -1.62
C GLY A 74 -3.34 -3.20 -1.54
N ARG A 75 -2.19 -3.84 -1.36
CA ARG A 75 -2.11 -5.30 -1.19
C ARG A 75 -2.69 -5.77 0.14
N ILE A 76 -2.62 -4.94 1.19
CA ILE A 76 -3.26 -5.18 2.46
C ILE A 76 -4.42 -4.20 2.60
N GLN A 77 -5.63 -4.73 2.71
CA GLN A 77 -6.84 -3.94 2.93
C GLN A 77 -7.33 -4.18 4.35
N VAL A 78 -7.33 -3.13 5.17
CA VAL A 78 -7.81 -3.23 6.54
C VAL A 78 -9.17 -2.56 6.66
N THR A 79 -10.19 -3.35 6.97
CA THR A 79 -11.51 -2.83 7.31
C THR A 79 -11.59 -2.66 8.82
N TYR A 80 -11.65 -1.40 9.27
CA TYR A 80 -11.75 -1.08 10.68
C TYR A 80 -13.22 -1.07 11.16
N TYR A 81 -13.47 -1.78 12.24
CA TYR A 81 -14.74 -1.84 12.94
C TYR A 81 -14.58 -1.30 14.36
N ALA A 82 -15.28 -0.22 14.66
CA ALA A 82 -15.32 0.34 16.01
C ALA A 82 -16.12 -0.54 16.98
N ALA A 83 -16.05 -0.23 18.27
CA ALA A 83 -16.81 -0.92 19.31
C ALA A 83 -18.30 -0.96 18.97
N GLY A 84 -18.89 -2.15 18.97
CA GLY A 84 -20.30 -2.37 18.67
C GLY A 84 -20.67 -2.43 17.19
N GLU A 85 -19.75 -2.17 16.24
CA GLU A 85 -20.06 -2.25 14.81
C GLU A 85 -20.08 -3.68 14.27
N ARG A 86 -19.22 -4.54 14.79
CA ARG A 86 -19.15 -5.96 14.41
C ARG A 86 -19.29 -6.88 15.60
N VAL A 87 -18.61 -6.55 16.70
CA VAL A 87 -18.64 -7.26 17.97
C VAL A 87 -18.71 -6.27 19.13
N GLY A 88 -19.13 -6.71 20.31
CA GLY A 88 -19.06 -5.90 21.52
C GLY A 88 -17.63 -5.47 21.83
N ALA A 89 -17.48 -4.36 22.55
CA ALA A 89 -16.17 -3.78 22.85
C ALA A 89 -15.19 -4.79 23.46
N PHE A 90 -15.65 -5.60 24.43
CA PHE A 90 -14.83 -6.58 25.14
C PHE A 90 -14.79 -7.96 24.49
N ASP A 91 -15.52 -8.15 23.40
CA ASP A 91 -15.53 -9.41 22.64
C ASP A 91 -14.45 -9.45 21.54
N SER A 92 -13.68 -8.37 21.40
CA SER A 92 -12.66 -8.22 20.35
C SER A 92 -11.61 -9.31 20.39
N PHE A 93 -11.14 -9.69 21.59
CA PHE A 93 -10.18 -10.77 21.79
C PHE A 93 -10.76 -12.12 21.33
N ASP A 94 -11.98 -12.43 21.74
CA ASP A 94 -12.64 -13.71 21.42
C ASP A 94 -12.97 -13.78 19.91
N ALA A 95 -13.28 -12.65 19.28
CA ALA A 95 -13.49 -12.57 17.85
C ALA A 95 -12.23 -12.96 17.06
N VAL A 96 -11.07 -12.51 17.50
CA VAL A 96 -9.79 -12.90 16.86
C VAL A 96 -9.41 -14.32 17.20
N ALA A 97 -9.54 -14.74 18.45
CA ALA A 97 -9.24 -16.10 18.89
C ALA A 97 -10.08 -17.16 18.15
N SER A 98 -11.33 -16.84 17.79
CA SER A 98 -12.21 -17.72 17.02
C SER A 98 -12.05 -17.61 15.50
N GLY A 99 -11.18 -16.70 14.99
CA GLY A 99 -11.00 -16.43 13.57
C GLY A 99 -12.10 -15.56 12.93
N ASN A 100 -13.02 -15.02 13.73
CA ASN A 100 -14.10 -14.14 13.26
C ASN A 100 -13.61 -12.74 12.86
N ALA A 101 -12.44 -12.35 13.36
CA ALA A 101 -11.68 -11.18 12.91
C ALA A 101 -10.19 -11.55 12.79
N GLN A 102 -9.40 -10.81 12.03
CA GLN A 102 -7.98 -11.08 11.83
C GLN A 102 -7.08 -10.25 12.74
N ALA A 103 -7.61 -9.14 13.25
CA ALA A 103 -6.88 -8.26 14.16
C ALA A 103 -7.82 -7.59 15.17
N TYR A 104 -7.28 -7.22 16.32
CA TYR A 104 -7.98 -6.31 17.22
C TYR A 104 -7.09 -5.15 17.66
N HIS A 105 -7.71 -4.07 18.04
CA HIS A 105 -7.08 -2.91 18.65
C HIS A 105 -7.74 -2.63 19.99
N ALA A 106 -7.02 -2.91 21.07
CA ALA A 106 -7.54 -2.87 22.43
C ALA A 106 -6.42 -2.67 23.45
N ALA A 107 -6.79 -2.52 24.72
CA ALA A 107 -5.85 -2.61 25.81
C ALA A 107 -5.90 -4.03 26.40
N ASP A 108 -4.81 -4.75 26.32
CA ASP A 108 -4.75 -6.19 26.64
C ASP A 108 -5.11 -6.50 28.10
N TYR A 109 -4.90 -5.56 29.01
CA TYR A 109 -5.27 -5.73 30.43
C TYR A 109 -6.78 -5.93 30.65
N TYR A 110 -7.63 -5.66 29.67
CA TYR A 110 -9.06 -5.99 29.77
C TYR A 110 -9.31 -7.49 29.93
N TRP A 111 -8.40 -8.31 29.43
CA TRP A 111 -8.50 -9.77 29.48
C TRP A 111 -7.54 -10.43 30.48
N LYS A 112 -7.05 -9.67 31.47
CA LYS A 112 -6.21 -10.23 32.57
C LYS A 112 -6.86 -11.41 33.29
N GLY A 113 -8.20 -11.49 33.32
CA GLY A 113 -8.92 -12.64 33.84
C GLY A 113 -8.83 -13.92 32.99
N LYS A 114 -8.43 -13.81 31.72
CA LYS A 114 -8.22 -14.97 30.85
C LYS A 114 -6.81 -15.55 30.97
N HIS A 115 -5.82 -14.70 31.19
CA HIS A 115 -4.43 -15.12 31.40
C HIS A 115 -3.64 -14.02 32.11
N ALA A 116 -2.82 -14.42 33.11
CA ALA A 116 -2.03 -13.47 33.90
C ALA A 116 -1.05 -12.63 33.07
N GLY A 117 -0.57 -13.12 31.92
CA GLY A 117 0.29 -12.39 31.00
C GLY A 117 -0.33 -11.12 30.42
N TRP A 118 -1.65 -10.95 30.47
CA TRP A 118 -2.33 -9.72 30.04
C TRP A 118 -2.34 -8.60 31.10
N ALA A 119 -1.68 -8.80 32.23
CA ALA A 119 -1.60 -7.79 33.28
C ALA A 119 -0.42 -6.83 33.19
N TYR A 120 0.41 -6.93 32.13
CA TYR A 120 1.64 -6.14 31.94
C TYR A 120 1.51 -5.17 30.78
#